data_bf3900aa5a5f92113ed67ff5b7278d72
#
_entry.id   bf3900aa5a5f92113ed67ff5b7278d72
#
_cell.length_a   1.000
_cell.length_b   1.000
_cell.length_c   1.000
_cell.angle_alpha   90.00
_cell.angle_beta   90.00
_cell.angle_gamma   90.00
#
_symmetry.space_group_name_H-M   'P 1'
#
loop_
_entity.id
_entity.type
_entity.pdbx_description
1 polymer ?
#
loop_
_entity_poly.entity_id
_entity_poly.type
_entity_poly.pdbx_seq_one_letter_code
_entity_poly.pdbx_strand_id
1 'polypeptide(L)'
;MSDFINDFLNNFGGDASNKIGSSLGIDPGIIQQAIPIIAPMILGGLMKQKQEYGSQDRVDHILNKYGDPGVLNNIDGLVNEKSQLDGDPNLGGLLGNSGSSLSNALSDKLGLNMSTAMKIIPLVAPLILGYLSKQRDSNPEGSTGFASFLDQNADGNILDDITGFLSGVQQQQTTQQNPLGSIGDVLGSLLGGK
;
A
#
# COMPACT_ATOMS: atom_id res chain seq x y z
N MET A 1 -7.90 -1.30 -9.65
CA MET A 1 -7.14 -0.74 -8.51
C MET A 1 -7.68 0.61 -8.05
N SER A 2 -7.96 1.52 -8.97
CA SER A 2 -8.51 2.84 -8.61
C SER A 2 -9.81 2.75 -7.80
N ASP A 3 -10.72 1.84 -8.14
CA ASP A 3 -12.01 1.72 -7.46
C ASP A 3 -11.84 1.27 -6.00
N PHE A 4 -10.98 0.25 -5.75
CA PHE A 4 -10.67 -0.22 -4.40
C PHE A 4 -10.09 0.88 -3.52
N ILE A 5 -9.09 1.62 -4.04
CA ILE A 5 -8.45 2.72 -3.29
C ILE A 5 -9.44 3.86 -3.07
N ASN A 6 -10.24 4.21 -4.08
CA ASN A 6 -11.26 5.24 -3.95
C ASN A 6 -12.34 4.85 -2.95
N ASP A 7 -12.81 3.61 -2.97
CA ASP A 7 -13.78 3.10 -2.00
C ASP A 7 -13.24 3.12 -0.58
N PHE A 8 -11.97 2.70 -0.39
CA PHE A 8 -11.31 2.80 0.89
C PHE A 8 -11.20 4.25 1.38
N LEU A 9 -10.73 5.14 0.51
CA LEU A 9 -10.58 6.56 0.85
C LEU A 9 -11.92 7.23 1.16
N ASN A 10 -12.97 6.93 0.42
CA ASN A 10 -14.31 7.48 0.64
C ASN A 10 -14.92 7.03 1.96
N ASN A 11 -14.69 5.76 2.36
CA ASN A 11 -15.30 5.20 3.56
C ASN A 11 -14.47 5.41 4.83
N PHE A 12 -13.14 5.37 4.72
CA PHE A 12 -12.22 5.33 5.87
C PHE A 12 -11.09 6.36 5.79
N GLY A 13 -10.81 6.92 4.61
CA GLY A 13 -9.65 7.77 4.37
C GLY A 13 -9.64 9.02 5.25
N GLY A 14 -10.78 9.67 5.44
CA GLY A 14 -10.87 10.88 6.27
C GLY A 14 -10.58 10.59 7.75
N ASP A 15 -11.22 9.56 8.30
CA ASP A 15 -11.04 9.19 9.72
C ASP A 15 -9.62 8.67 9.98
N ALA A 16 -9.12 7.78 9.12
CA ALA A 16 -7.75 7.27 9.19
C ALA A 16 -6.72 8.41 9.12
N SER A 17 -6.90 9.34 8.18
CA SER A 17 -5.97 10.45 7.98
C SER A 17 -5.93 11.39 9.18
N ASN A 18 -7.08 11.73 9.74
CA ASN A 18 -7.16 12.61 10.91
C ASN A 18 -6.49 11.96 12.14
N LYS A 19 -6.79 10.68 12.40
CA LYS A 19 -6.29 9.99 13.59
C LYS A 19 -4.80 9.68 13.50
N ILE A 20 -4.34 9.17 12.35
CA ILE A 20 -2.92 8.90 12.12
C ILE A 20 -2.12 10.21 12.06
N GLY A 21 -2.60 11.22 11.35
CA GLY A 21 -1.97 12.53 11.25
C GLY A 21 -1.79 13.17 12.63
N SER A 22 -2.85 13.17 13.46
CA SER A 22 -2.79 13.69 14.83
C SER A 22 -1.79 12.93 15.70
N SER A 23 -1.74 11.60 15.59
CA SER A 23 -0.81 10.78 16.37
C SER A 23 0.66 10.99 15.99
N LEU A 24 0.94 11.22 14.72
CA LEU A 24 2.29 11.45 14.21
C LEU A 24 2.70 12.93 14.19
N GLY A 25 1.75 13.84 14.51
CA GLY A 25 1.99 15.30 14.45
C GLY A 25 2.22 15.82 13.03
N ILE A 26 1.54 15.24 12.04
CA ILE A 26 1.62 15.64 10.63
C ILE A 26 0.24 15.98 10.06
N ASP A 27 0.24 16.70 8.95
CA ASP A 27 -1.01 17.08 8.28
C ASP A 27 -1.78 15.84 7.79
N PRO A 28 -3.10 15.71 8.08
CA PRO A 28 -3.92 14.60 7.60
C PRO A 28 -3.90 14.42 6.08
N GLY A 29 -3.73 15.49 5.31
CA GLY A 29 -3.62 15.44 3.86
C GLY A 29 -2.40 14.65 3.38
N ILE A 30 -1.33 14.61 4.17
CA ILE A 30 -0.16 13.77 3.89
C ILE A 30 -0.52 12.28 3.99
N ILE A 31 -1.31 11.90 5.00
CA ILE A 31 -1.78 10.51 5.14
C ILE A 31 -2.70 10.13 3.98
N GLN A 32 -3.60 11.03 3.55
CA GLN A 32 -4.44 10.78 2.38
C GLN A 32 -3.62 10.55 1.11
N GLN A 33 -2.51 11.25 0.94
CA GLN A 33 -1.60 11.06 -0.18
C GLN A 33 -0.72 9.81 -0.02
N ALA A 34 -0.44 9.37 1.20
CA ALA A 34 0.34 8.17 1.47
C ALA A 34 -0.45 6.89 1.15
N ILE A 35 -1.75 6.85 1.43
CA ILE A 35 -2.61 5.66 1.23
C ILE A 35 -2.53 5.13 -0.21
N PRO A 36 -2.70 5.94 -1.29
CA PRO A 36 -2.58 5.48 -2.66
C PRO A 36 -1.18 4.97 -3.05
N ILE A 37 -0.15 5.36 -2.31
CA ILE A 37 1.21 4.87 -2.52
C ILE A 37 1.42 3.53 -1.80
N ILE A 38 0.88 3.39 -0.58
CA ILE A 38 1.06 2.20 0.27
C ILE A 38 0.18 1.05 -0.20
N ALA A 39 -1.08 1.29 -0.57
CA ALA A 39 -2.05 0.25 -0.87
C ALA A 39 -1.59 -0.69 -2.00
N PRO A 40 -1.10 -0.20 -3.16
CA PRO A 40 -0.59 -1.07 -4.23
C PRO A 40 0.60 -1.94 -3.78
N MET A 41 1.46 -1.41 -2.91
CA MET A 41 2.62 -2.16 -2.41
C MET A 41 2.20 -3.30 -1.49
N ILE A 42 1.18 -3.09 -0.64
CA ILE A 42 0.61 -4.16 0.20
C ILE A 42 -0.03 -5.24 -0.67
N LEU A 43 -0.82 -4.84 -1.66
CA LEU A 43 -1.46 -5.76 -2.59
C LEU A 43 -0.42 -6.55 -3.39
N GLY A 44 0.62 -5.87 -3.89
CA GLY A 44 1.76 -6.52 -4.56
C GLY A 44 2.49 -7.51 -3.65
N GLY A 45 2.68 -7.16 -2.38
CA GLY A 45 3.25 -8.05 -1.37
C GLY A 45 2.42 -9.32 -1.17
N LEU A 46 1.09 -9.20 -1.08
CA LEU A 46 0.17 -10.35 -0.99
C LEU A 46 0.24 -11.24 -2.24
N MET A 47 0.27 -10.64 -3.43
CA MET A 47 0.38 -11.40 -4.68
C MET A 47 1.73 -12.12 -4.79
N LYS A 48 2.82 -11.46 -4.38
CA LYS A 48 4.14 -12.10 -4.31
C LYS A 48 4.12 -13.30 -3.37
N GLN A 49 3.52 -13.17 -2.18
CA GLN A 49 3.34 -14.29 -1.24
C GLN A 49 2.57 -15.45 -1.88
N LYS A 50 1.51 -15.15 -2.65
CA LYS A 50 0.77 -16.16 -3.41
C LYS A 50 1.65 -16.87 -4.43
N GLN A 51 2.43 -16.13 -5.21
CA GLN A 51 3.30 -16.68 -6.26
C GLN A 51 4.45 -17.53 -5.68
N GLU A 52 5.11 -17.04 -4.63
CA GLU A 52 6.27 -17.73 -4.02
C GLU A 52 5.87 -18.99 -3.24
N TYR A 53 4.71 -18.96 -2.58
CA TYR A 53 4.25 -20.06 -1.72
C TYR A 53 3.08 -20.85 -2.31
N GLY A 54 2.69 -20.54 -3.55
CA GLY A 54 1.89 -21.39 -4.44
C GLY A 54 0.42 -21.55 -4.10
N SER A 55 -0.16 -20.76 -3.17
CA SER A 55 -1.58 -20.92 -2.86
C SER A 55 -2.30 -19.63 -2.46
N GLN A 56 -3.61 -19.61 -2.74
CA GLN A 56 -4.55 -18.61 -2.24
C GLN A 56 -4.65 -18.68 -0.70
N ASP A 57 -4.50 -19.88 -0.12
CA ASP A 57 -4.51 -20.11 1.33
C ASP A 57 -3.46 -19.27 2.06
N ARG A 58 -2.34 -18.97 1.40
CA ARG A 58 -1.31 -18.08 1.96
C ARG A 58 -1.82 -16.66 2.13
N VAL A 59 -2.54 -16.14 1.14
CA VAL A 59 -3.16 -14.81 1.21
C VAL A 59 -4.21 -14.79 2.31
N ASP A 60 -5.06 -15.80 2.37
CA ASP A 60 -6.10 -15.93 3.40
C ASP A 60 -5.50 -16.04 4.80
N HIS A 61 -4.40 -16.78 4.96
CA HIS A 61 -3.68 -16.85 6.22
C HIS A 61 -3.15 -15.47 6.67
N ILE A 62 -2.57 -14.69 5.75
CA ILE A 62 -2.07 -13.35 6.04
C ILE A 62 -3.22 -12.42 6.44
N LEU A 63 -4.32 -12.45 5.70
CA LEU A 63 -5.50 -11.65 5.99
C LEU A 63 -6.13 -12.02 7.33
N ASN A 64 -6.26 -13.31 7.64
CA ASN A 64 -6.78 -13.78 8.91
C ASN A 64 -5.90 -13.38 10.10
N LYS A 65 -4.59 -13.30 9.89
CA LYS A 65 -3.62 -12.95 10.94
C LYS A 65 -3.46 -11.46 11.17
N TYR A 66 -3.47 -10.67 10.10
CA TYR A 66 -3.09 -9.25 10.13
C TYR A 66 -4.19 -8.30 9.66
N GLY A 67 -5.24 -8.82 9.04
CA GLY A 67 -6.33 -8.05 8.44
C GLY A 67 -7.63 -8.14 9.24
N ASP A 68 -7.62 -7.83 10.54
CA ASP A 68 -8.84 -7.75 11.33
C ASP A 68 -9.75 -6.63 10.83
N PRO A 69 -10.97 -6.92 10.30
CA PRO A 69 -11.90 -5.88 9.88
C PRO A 69 -12.34 -4.95 11.02
N GLY A 70 -12.22 -5.39 12.26
CA GLY A 70 -12.57 -4.61 13.46
C GLY A 70 -11.75 -3.34 13.61
N VAL A 71 -10.53 -3.30 13.07
CA VAL A 71 -9.67 -2.10 13.10
C VAL A 71 -10.29 -0.90 12.38
N LEU A 72 -11.13 -1.16 11.38
CA LEU A 72 -11.84 -0.10 10.63
C LEU A 72 -12.85 0.66 11.49
N ASN A 73 -13.38 0.01 12.52
CA ASN A 73 -14.32 0.60 13.48
C ASN A 73 -13.61 1.14 14.73
N ASN A 74 -12.31 0.85 14.90
CA ASN A 74 -11.52 1.29 16.06
C ASN A 74 -10.13 1.75 15.66
N ILE A 75 -10.06 2.75 14.78
CA ILE A 75 -8.80 3.31 14.30
C ILE A 75 -7.99 3.93 15.45
N ASP A 76 -8.64 4.54 16.43
CA ASP A 76 -7.96 5.09 17.63
C ASP A 76 -7.23 4.00 18.42
N GLY A 77 -7.86 2.85 18.61
CA GLY A 77 -7.23 1.70 19.29
C GLY A 77 -5.99 1.22 18.54
N LEU A 78 -6.09 1.07 17.22
CA LEU A 78 -4.97 0.70 16.36
C LEU A 78 -3.83 1.72 16.45
N VAL A 79 -4.15 3.01 16.34
CA VAL A 79 -3.15 4.09 16.38
C VAL A 79 -2.45 4.13 17.75
N ASN A 80 -3.20 4.02 18.83
CA ASN A 80 -2.63 3.99 20.19
C ASN A 80 -1.72 2.78 20.43
N GLU A 81 -2.08 1.63 19.88
CA GLU A 81 -1.24 0.42 19.99
C GLU A 81 0.04 0.54 19.16
N LYS A 82 -0.09 0.94 17.89
CA LYS A 82 1.02 0.90 16.93
C LYS A 82 1.95 2.11 17.01
N SER A 83 1.47 3.27 17.45
CA SER A 83 2.31 4.49 17.58
C SER A 83 3.40 4.34 18.63
N GLN A 84 3.23 3.43 19.59
CA GLN A 84 4.19 3.17 20.66
C GLN A 84 5.24 2.13 20.27
N LEU A 85 5.05 1.42 19.16
CA LEU A 85 5.98 0.42 18.68
C LEU A 85 6.98 1.03 17.69
N ASP A 86 8.18 0.48 17.65
CA ASP A 86 9.11 0.76 16.57
C ASP A 86 8.49 0.29 15.25
N GLY A 87 8.40 1.21 14.28
CA GLY A 87 7.77 0.90 13.01
C GLY A 87 8.56 -0.15 12.22
N ASP A 88 7.92 -1.27 11.87
CA ASP A 88 8.45 -2.23 10.90
C ASP A 88 7.87 -1.93 9.50
N PRO A 89 8.64 -1.25 8.63
CA PRO A 89 8.15 -0.93 7.29
C PRO A 89 7.99 -2.18 6.40
N ASN A 90 8.58 -3.31 6.80
CA ASN A 90 8.49 -4.56 6.04
C ASN A 90 7.26 -5.40 6.42
N LEU A 91 6.50 -4.98 7.43
CA LEU A 91 5.28 -5.64 7.91
C LEU A 91 5.47 -7.15 8.17
N GLY A 92 6.51 -7.47 8.98
CA GLY A 92 6.81 -8.86 9.30
C GLY A 92 7.21 -9.70 8.09
N GLY A 93 7.77 -9.09 7.07
CA GLY A 93 8.22 -9.75 5.84
C GLY A 93 7.20 -9.74 4.70
N LEU A 94 5.99 -9.21 4.89
CA LEU A 94 4.98 -9.11 3.82
C LEU A 94 5.50 -8.31 2.62
N LEU A 95 6.17 -7.19 2.88
CA LEU A 95 6.77 -6.36 1.84
C LEU A 95 8.21 -6.76 1.49
N GLY A 96 8.83 -7.65 2.26
CA GLY A 96 10.24 -8.01 2.08
C GLY A 96 11.12 -6.77 2.06
N ASN A 97 12.04 -6.68 1.10
CA ASN A 97 12.91 -5.51 0.94
C ASN A 97 12.18 -4.25 0.41
N SER A 98 10.95 -4.39 -0.08
CA SER A 98 10.18 -3.27 -0.66
C SER A 98 9.71 -2.27 0.41
N GLY A 99 9.66 -2.65 1.69
CA GLY A 99 9.29 -1.75 2.77
C GLY A 99 10.24 -0.55 2.92
N SER A 100 11.53 -0.78 2.78
CA SER A 100 12.53 0.30 2.80
C SER A 100 12.39 1.21 1.58
N SER A 101 12.16 0.63 0.39
CA SER A 101 11.91 1.41 -0.84
C SER A 101 10.64 2.23 -0.74
N LEU A 102 9.59 1.68 -0.12
CA LEU A 102 8.35 2.39 0.14
C LEU A 102 8.56 3.56 1.12
N SER A 103 9.34 3.36 2.18
CA SER A 103 9.68 4.43 3.14
C SER A 103 10.45 5.56 2.46
N ASN A 104 11.41 5.24 1.59
CA ASN A 104 12.12 6.23 0.77
C ASN A 104 11.14 6.99 -0.14
N ALA A 105 10.27 6.29 -0.85
CA ALA A 105 9.30 6.91 -1.75
C ALA A 105 8.32 7.85 -1.00
N LEU A 106 7.88 7.47 0.20
CA LEU A 106 7.05 8.34 1.05
C LEU A 106 7.82 9.57 1.53
N SER A 107 9.08 9.39 1.95
CA SER A 107 9.95 10.48 2.36
C SER A 107 10.15 11.50 1.22
N ASP A 108 10.52 11.01 0.04
CA ASP A 108 10.85 11.86 -1.12
C ASP A 108 9.61 12.55 -1.71
N LYS A 109 8.49 11.81 -1.85
CA LYS A 109 7.29 12.34 -2.50
C LYS A 109 6.46 13.26 -1.61
N LEU A 110 6.44 12.98 -0.30
CA LEU A 110 5.60 13.71 0.66
C LEU A 110 6.40 14.68 1.53
N GLY A 111 7.72 14.79 1.31
CA GLY A 111 8.58 15.67 2.08
C GLY A 111 8.71 15.28 3.56
N LEU A 112 8.56 13.99 3.88
CA LEU A 112 8.62 13.48 5.22
C LEU A 112 10.06 13.12 5.61
N ASN A 113 10.38 13.24 6.89
CA ASN A 113 11.59 12.59 7.38
C ASN A 113 11.40 11.05 7.39
N MET A 114 12.51 10.33 7.22
CA MET A 114 12.51 8.86 7.12
C MET A 114 11.83 8.18 8.31
N SER A 115 12.04 8.68 9.53
CA SER A 115 11.44 8.11 10.74
C SER A 115 9.91 8.18 10.70
N THR A 116 9.36 9.30 10.25
CA THR A 116 7.90 9.46 10.08
C THR A 116 7.37 8.56 8.94
N ALA A 117 8.07 8.51 7.80
CA ALA A 117 7.71 7.64 6.69
C ALA A 117 7.64 6.16 7.10
N MET A 118 8.61 5.69 7.88
CA MET A 118 8.63 4.31 8.43
C MET A 118 7.46 4.03 9.38
N LYS A 119 6.96 5.03 10.12
CA LYS A 119 5.86 4.88 11.06
C LYS A 119 4.48 4.89 10.39
N ILE A 120 4.33 5.53 9.24
CA ILE A 120 3.06 5.57 8.50
C ILE A 120 2.66 4.18 8.02
N ILE A 121 3.60 3.39 7.50
CA ILE A 121 3.33 2.07 6.91
C ILE A 121 2.62 1.13 7.90
N PRO A 122 3.15 0.87 9.12
CA PRO A 122 2.50 -0.03 10.07
C PRO A 122 1.19 0.50 10.66
N LEU A 123 0.88 1.79 10.49
CA LEU A 123 -0.40 2.37 10.88
C LEU A 123 -1.46 2.24 9.76
N VAL A 124 -1.05 2.40 8.51
CA VAL A 124 -1.95 2.34 7.35
C VAL A 124 -2.20 0.89 6.91
N ALA A 125 -1.19 0.04 6.98
CA ALA A 125 -1.28 -1.33 6.46
C ALA A 125 -2.37 -2.19 7.11
N PRO A 126 -2.57 -2.21 8.44
CA PRO A 126 -3.67 -2.98 9.05
C PRO A 126 -5.05 -2.49 8.58
N LEU A 127 -5.22 -1.21 8.31
CA LEU A 127 -6.48 -0.67 7.79
C LEU A 127 -6.76 -1.19 6.37
N ILE A 128 -5.74 -1.20 5.52
CA ILE A 128 -5.86 -1.74 4.14
C ILE A 128 -6.12 -3.24 4.19
N LEU A 129 -5.37 -4.00 5.02
CA LEU A 129 -5.56 -5.44 5.18
C LEU A 129 -6.93 -5.76 5.79
N GLY A 130 -7.40 -5.01 6.78
CA GLY A 130 -8.73 -5.14 7.37
C GLY A 130 -9.83 -4.87 6.35
N TYR A 131 -9.65 -3.88 5.48
CA TYR A 131 -10.59 -3.60 4.40
C TYR A 131 -10.59 -4.71 3.35
N LEU A 132 -9.43 -5.26 3.00
CA LEU A 132 -9.33 -6.44 2.13
C LEU A 132 -10.04 -7.66 2.73
N SER A 133 -9.86 -7.91 4.03
CA SER A 133 -10.58 -8.99 4.72
C SER A 133 -12.09 -8.78 4.68
N LYS A 134 -12.56 -7.57 4.93
CA LYS A 134 -13.98 -7.22 4.82
C LYS A 134 -14.52 -7.47 3.41
N GLN A 135 -13.76 -7.08 2.37
CA GLN A 135 -14.15 -7.32 0.98
C GLN A 135 -14.17 -8.81 0.64
N ARG A 136 -13.15 -9.56 1.09
CA ARG A 136 -13.11 -11.01 0.95
C ARG A 136 -14.33 -11.68 1.56
N ASP A 137 -14.66 -11.35 2.79
CA ASP A 137 -15.74 -11.97 3.55
C ASP A 137 -17.12 -11.61 2.98
N SER A 138 -17.22 -10.51 2.25
CA SER A 138 -18.43 -10.05 1.56
C SER A 138 -18.56 -10.55 0.13
N ASN A 139 -17.49 -11.14 -0.44
CA ASN A 139 -17.45 -11.59 -1.84
C ASN A 139 -17.60 -13.11 -1.90
N PRO A 140 -18.55 -13.65 -2.70
CA PRO A 140 -18.68 -15.10 -2.91
C PRO A 140 -17.42 -15.78 -3.42
N GLU A 141 -16.54 -15.04 -4.14
CA GLU A 141 -15.26 -15.54 -4.66
C GLU A 141 -14.13 -15.45 -3.61
N GLY A 142 -14.40 -14.88 -2.44
CA GLY A 142 -13.40 -14.70 -1.40
C GLY A 142 -12.19 -13.90 -1.88
N SER A 143 -10.99 -14.27 -1.42
CA SER A 143 -9.74 -13.61 -1.80
C SER A 143 -9.29 -13.90 -3.24
N THR A 144 -9.90 -14.86 -3.94
CA THR A 144 -9.61 -15.09 -5.37
C THR A 144 -10.01 -13.90 -6.23
N GLY A 145 -11.06 -13.16 -5.82
CA GLY A 145 -11.50 -11.93 -6.47
C GLY A 145 -10.49 -10.78 -6.40
N PHE A 146 -9.47 -10.85 -5.54
CA PHE A 146 -8.48 -9.76 -5.43
C PHE A 146 -7.62 -9.58 -6.68
N ALA A 147 -7.38 -10.66 -7.43
CA ALA A 147 -6.66 -10.56 -8.69
C ALA A 147 -7.34 -9.57 -9.65
N SER A 148 -8.67 -9.60 -9.74
CA SER A 148 -9.44 -8.72 -10.60
C SER A 148 -9.42 -7.24 -10.18
N PHE A 149 -9.18 -6.93 -8.90
CA PHE A 149 -9.00 -5.55 -8.43
C PHE A 149 -7.64 -4.98 -8.82
N LEU A 150 -6.66 -5.84 -9.04
CA LEU A 150 -5.27 -5.47 -9.32
C LEU A 150 -4.95 -5.50 -10.81
N ASP A 151 -5.55 -6.44 -11.52
CA ASP A 151 -5.40 -6.64 -12.94
C ASP A 151 -6.38 -5.70 -13.68
N GLN A 152 -5.90 -4.50 -14.05
CA GLN A 152 -6.73 -3.48 -14.69
C GLN A 152 -7.02 -3.78 -16.16
N ASN A 153 -6.14 -4.53 -16.80
CA ASN A 153 -6.23 -4.85 -18.23
C ASN A 153 -6.63 -6.32 -18.47
N ALA A 154 -6.81 -7.10 -17.40
CA ALA A 154 -7.17 -8.52 -17.43
C ALA A 154 -6.17 -9.41 -18.19
N ASP A 155 -4.88 -9.02 -18.20
CA ASP A 155 -3.81 -9.78 -18.84
C ASP A 155 -3.10 -10.76 -17.87
N GLY A 156 -3.47 -10.72 -16.59
CA GLY A 156 -2.91 -11.56 -15.54
C GLY A 156 -1.56 -11.05 -15.00
N ASN A 157 -1.06 -9.91 -15.47
CA ASN A 157 0.24 -9.34 -15.08
C ASN A 157 0.08 -8.16 -14.11
N ILE A 158 -0.33 -8.46 -12.89
CA ILE A 158 -0.62 -7.48 -11.84
C ILE A 158 0.56 -6.56 -11.51
N LEU A 159 1.80 -7.04 -11.71
CA LEU A 159 2.99 -6.23 -11.42
C LEU A 159 3.13 -5.06 -12.40
N ASP A 160 2.72 -5.25 -13.64
CA ASP A 160 2.70 -4.21 -14.67
C ASP A 160 1.68 -3.12 -14.33
N ASP A 161 0.49 -3.53 -13.92
CA ASP A 161 -0.57 -2.62 -13.45
C ASP A 161 -0.16 -1.79 -12.23
N ILE A 162 0.52 -2.40 -11.26
CA ILE A 162 1.06 -1.69 -10.09
C ILE A 162 2.11 -0.67 -10.54
N THR A 163 3.00 -1.06 -11.45
CA THR A 163 4.05 -0.17 -11.98
C THR A 163 3.43 0.98 -12.78
N GLY A 164 2.43 0.69 -13.61
CA GLY A 164 1.67 1.67 -14.38
C GLY A 164 0.94 2.66 -13.47
N PHE A 165 0.29 2.17 -12.42
CA PHE A 165 -0.39 3.01 -11.44
C PHE A 165 0.59 3.95 -10.71
N LEU A 166 1.72 3.43 -10.23
CA LEU A 166 2.75 4.24 -9.56
C LEU A 166 3.36 5.30 -10.51
N SER A 167 3.50 4.98 -11.79
CA SER A 167 3.97 5.91 -12.82
C SER A 167 2.91 6.95 -13.16
N GLY A 168 1.63 6.57 -13.22
CA GLY A 168 0.50 7.46 -13.50
C GLY A 168 0.23 8.49 -12.39
N VAL A 169 0.47 8.15 -11.13
CA VAL A 169 0.39 9.09 -10.00
C VAL A 169 1.43 10.22 -10.13
N GLN A 170 2.53 10.00 -10.90
CA GLN A 170 3.53 11.03 -11.18
C GLN A 170 3.10 12.03 -12.26
N GLN A 171 2.14 11.69 -13.15
CA GLN A 171 1.79 12.53 -14.29
C GLN A 171 0.71 13.59 -14.01
N GLN A 172 0.04 13.56 -12.88
CA GLN A 172 -0.99 14.57 -12.55
C GLN A 172 -0.45 15.88 -11.95
N GLN A 173 0.86 16.03 -11.73
CA GLN A 173 1.45 17.26 -11.18
C GLN A 173 2.52 17.94 -12.04
N THR A 174 2.69 17.58 -13.31
CA THR A 174 3.66 18.32 -14.15
C THR A 174 3.08 18.78 -15.47
N THR A 175 2.33 19.86 -15.44
CA THR A 175 2.39 20.89 -16.48
C THR A 175 3.41 21.93 -16.00
N GLN A 176 4.68 21.67 -16.17
CA GLN A 176 5.76 22.59 -16.61
C GLN A 176 7.16 22.05 -16.26
N GLN A 177 7.91 21.85 -17.34
CA GLN A 177 9.37 21.79 -17.42
C GLN A 177 10.10 20.55 -16.86
N ASN A 178 10.47 19.68 -17.82
CA ASN A 178 11.59 18.75 -17.72
C ASN A 178 12.87 19.50 -17.30
N PRO A 179 13.75 18.96 -16.41
CA PRO A 179 14.66 17.90 -16.85
C PRO A 179 15.04 16.92 -15.72
N LEU A 180 14.72 15.67 -15.83
CA LEU A 180 15.48 14.61 -15.17
C LEU A 180 15.11 13.25 -15.78
N GLY A 181 16.14 12.52 -16.15
CA GLY A 181 16.13 11.32 -16.95
C GLY A 181 15.15 10.23 -16.50
N SER A 182 14.63 9.60 -17.50
CA SER A 182 13.66 8.53 -17.49
C SER A 182 14.03 7.39 -16.51
N ILE A 183 13.11 7.08 -15.60
CA ILE A 183 13.21 5.85 -14.76
C ILE A 183 13.32 4.59 -15.62
N GLY A 184 12.95 4.66 -16.91
CA GLY A 184 13.17 3.60 -17.89
C GLY A 184 14.63 3.21 -18.08
N ASP A 185 15.57 4.15 -17.89
CA ASP A 185 17.00 3.86 -17.99
C ASP A 185 17.54 3.07 -16.78
N VAL A 186 16.95 3.27 -15.60
CA VAL A 186 17.35 2.55 -14.38
C VAL A 186 16.88 1.10 -14.42
N LEU A 187 15.69 0.84 -14.96
CA LEU A 187 15.17 -0.52 -15.15
C LEU A 187 15.88 -1.25 -16.29
N GLY A 188 16.25 -0.56 -17.35
CA GLY A 188 17.03 -1.13 -18.45
C GLY A 188 18.44 -1.58 -18.02
N SER A 189 19.06 -0.85 -17.12
CA SER A 189 20.36 -1.22 -16.55
C SER A 189 20.31 -2.43 -15.61
N LEU A 190 19.17 -2.69 -14.97
CA LEU A 190 19.01 -3.82 -14.04
C LEU A 190 18.67 -5.13 -14.77
N LEU A 191 18.09 -5.08 -15.97
CA LEU A 191 17.68 -6.24 -16.75
C LEU A 191 18.64 -6.58 -17.90
N GLY A 192 19.64 -5.74 -18.20
CA GLY A 192 20.56 -5.89 -19.33
C GLY A 192 21.96 -6.39 -19.00
N GLY A 193 22.24 -6.79 -17.76
CA GLY A 193 23.54 -7.34 -17.37
C GLY A 193 23.68 -8.81 -17.78
N LYS A 194 24.41 -9.04 -18.87
CA LYS A 194 24.99 -10.35 -19.20
C LYS A 194 26.05 -10.74 -18.19
#